data_f94ed6bd5ced2ce9d1a3affb495e4df5
#
_entry.id   f94ed6bd5ced2ce9d1a3affb495e4df5
#
_cell.length_a   1.000
_cell.length_b   1.000
_cell.length_c   1.000
_cell.angle_alpha   90.00
_cell.angle_beta   90.00
_cell.angle_gamma   90.00
#
_symmetry.space_group_name_H-M   'P 1'
#
loop_
_entity.id
_entity.type
_entity.pdbx_description
1 polymer ?
#
loop_
_entity_poly.entity_id
_entity_poly.type
_entity_poly.pdbx_seq_one_letter_code
_entity_poly.pdbx_strand_id
1 'polypeptide(L)'
;MVKIAVLGAGINGVGCAFRIKEKYKEFDVVLISESFSPQTTGDGSGGLWYPYLCGDTPEDQLNQWGGETYKYYHSLWLQGGYSVSMMPIYALYTAATAAASARAGPGWPDSVFGYRELGLRELEYVRGLYNGAYIAGHTFTTFVVTPSAVISHLQSQFTQIGGRILEAKVTSLRDPMLKDYDVVVNCCGLGAREIVPDDQVAPIRGQILKVRSLAEYLGQSRNINFCVMGGTHQENDFNRNIDPKDTEFIVKGCTTIIPSLKNAKVLSEWVGLRPGRPRVRVEPEHIDGKLYIHNYGHGGSGLTLFQGCATQVLQILDSNLHRNNNITKSKL
;
A
#
# COMPACT_ATOMS: atom_id res chain seq x y z
N MET A 1 28.95 13.34 -5.53
CA MET A 1 27.88 12.36 -5.83
C MET A 1 26.90 12.42 -4.68
N VAL A 2 25.63 12.70 -4.96
CA VAL A 2 24.59 12.76 -3.90
C VAL A 2 24.32 11.36 -3.38
N LYS A 3 24.31 11.22 -2.04
CA LYS A 3 24.03 9.96 -1.33
C LYS A 3 22.66 10.00 -0.68
N ILE A 4 21.81 9.05 -0.99
CA ILE A 4 20.44 8.99 -0.47
C ILE A 4 20.22 7.66 0.25
N ALA A 5 19.77 7.72 1.51
CA ALA A 5 19.26 6.58 2.24
C ALA A 5 17.73 6.53 2.11
N VAL A 6 17.18 5.38 1.73
CA VAL A 6 15.73 5.11 1.81
C VAL A 6 15.51 4.07 2.90
N LEU A 7 14.76 4.43 3.93
CA LEU A 7 14.52 3.59 5.10
C LEU A 7 13.21 2.80 4.97
N GLY A 8 13.30 1.47 5.14
CA GLY A 8 12.18 0.54 5.07
C GLY A 8 11.97 -0.06 3.68
N ALA A 9 11.92 -1.39 3.59
CA ALA A 9 11.82 -2.15 2.34
C ALA A 9 10.40 -2.67 2.04
N GLY A 10 9.37 -2.03 2.60
CA GLY A 10 7.98 -2.20 2.15
C GLY A 10 7.75 -1.53 0.80
N ILE A 11 6.54 -1.68 0.25
CA ILE A 11 6.18 -1.17 -1.09
C ILE A 11 6.53 0.32 -1.29
N ASN A 12 6.31 1.17 -0.27
CA ASN A 12 6.60 2.60 -0.36
C ASN A 12 8.09 2.88 -0.43
N GLY A 13 8.91 2.19 0.38
CA GLY A 13 10.35 2.39 0.37
C GLY A 13 11.00 1.86 -0.91
N VAL A 14 10.64 0.65 -1.34
CA VAL A 14 11.16 0.08 -2.59
C VAL A 14 10.73 0.92 -3.79
N GLY A 15 9.47 1.39 -3.80
CA GLY A 15 8.97 2.30 -4.83
C GLY A 15 9.74 3.62 -4.89
N CYS A 16 9.97 4.27 -3.74
CA CYS A 16 10.78 5.49 -3.67
C CYS A 16 12.23 5.26 -4.12
N ALA A 17 12.88 4.20 -3.63
CA ALA A 17 14.26 3.87 -3.97
C ALA A 17 14.43 3.64 -5.49
N PHE A 18 13.53 2.86 -6.08
CA PHE A 18 13.52 2.62 -7.52
C PHE A 18 13.33 3.91 -8.31
N ARG A 19 12.30 4.70 -8.00
CA ARG A 19 11.97 5.93 -8.73
C ARG A 19 13.08 6.99 -8.62
N ILE A 20 13.72 7.12 -7.45
CA ILE A 20 14.85 8.03 -7.28
C ILE A 20 16.04 7.57 -8.13
N LYS A 21 16.39 6.28 -8.06
CA LYS A 21 17.53 5.73 -8.82
C LYS A 21 17.30 5.72 -10.33
N GLU A 22 16.06 5.47 -10.76
CA GLU A 22 15.66 5.53 -12.17
C GLU A 22 15.87 6.93 -12.75
N LYS A 23 15.48 7.97 -12.02
CA LYS A 23 15.61 9.37 -12.43
C LYS A 23 17.05 9.90 -12.32
N TYR A 24 17.73 9.58 -11.23
CA TYR A 24 19.07 10.06 -10.90
C TYR A 24 20.07 8.90 -10.92
N LYS A 25 20.44 8.48 -12.12
CA LYS A 25 21.34 7.32 -12.32
C LYS A 25 22.69 7.48 -11.64
N GLU A 26 23.17 8.73 -11.52
CA GLU A 26 24.44 9.11 -10.89
C GLU A 26 24.38 9.14 -9.36
N PHE A 27 23.21 9.14 -8.73
CA PHE A 27 23.11 9.18 -7.27
C PHE A 27 23.42 7.82 -6.66
N ASP A 28 24.07 7.84 -5.51
CA ASP A 28 24.26 6.65 -4.68
C ASP A 28 23.02 6.46 -3.79
N VAL A 29 22.11 5.58 -4.21
CA VAL A 29 20.87 5.30 -3.50
C VAL A 29 20.94 3.96 -2.79
N VAL A 30 20.74 3.97 -1.48
CA VAL A 30 20.79 2.77 -0.62
C VAL A 30 19.43 2.55 0.06
N LEU A 31 18.84 1.39 -0.15
CA LEU A 31 17.65 0.92 0.56
C LEU A 31 18.09 0.20 1.84
N ILE A 32 17.72 0.74 3.01
CA ILE A 32 18.12 0.22 4.32
C ILE A 32 16.88 -0.28 5.05
N SER A 33 16.88 -1.54 5.49
CA SER A 33 15.78 -2.13 6.25
C SER A 33 16.25 -3.29 7.10
N GLU A 34 15.60 -3.52 8.23
CA GLU A 34 15.83 -4.71 9.07
C GLU A 34 15.16 -5.98 8.51
N SER A 35 14.21 -5.82 7.56
CA SER A 35 13.52 -6.93 6.90
C SER A 35 13.08 -6.54 5.49
N PHE A 36 12.99 -7.54 4.64
CA PHE A 36 12.63 -7.42 3.23
C PHE A 36 11.43 -8.32 2.90
N SER A 37 10.84 -8.17 1.70
CA SER A 37 9.85 -9.12 1.21
C SER A 37 10.42 -10.55 1.25
N PRO A 38 9.65 -11.54 1.74
CA PRO A 38 8.22 -11.54 2.05
C PRO A 38 7.85 -11.23 3.51
N GLN A 39 8.62 -10.48 4.23
CA GLN A 39 8.43 -10.23 5.68
C GLN A 39 7.91 -8.80 5.97
N THR A 40 7.50 -8.04 4.96
CA THR A 40 6.93 -6.70 5.16
C THR A 40 5.42 -6.76 5.40
N THR A 41 4.86 -5.72 6.02
CA THR A 41 3.39 -5.61 6.21
C THR A 41 2.63 -5.71 4.88
N GLY A 42 3.19 -5.17 3.80
CA GLY A 42 2.57 -5.20 2.48
C GLY A 42 2.39 -6.60 1.91
N ASP A 43 3.32 -7.52 2.19
CA ASP A 43 3.31 -8.89 1.66
C ASP A 43 2.06 -9.69 2.07
N GLY A 44 1.52 -9.39 3.24
CA GLY A 44 0.32 -10.04 3.74
C GLY A 44 -0.99 -9.37 3.31
N SER A 45 -0.94 -8.27 2.56
CA SER A 45 -2.18 -7.58 2.15
C SER A 45 -2.96 -8.36 1.09
N GLY A 46 -4.23 -8.01 0.92
CA GLY A 46 -5.09 -8.61 -0.12
C GLY A 46 -4.68 -8.24 -1.55
N GLY A 47 -3.78 -7.28 -1.71
CA GLY A 47 -3.29 -6.85 -3.02
C GLY A 47 -4.30 -6.09 -3.88
N LEU A 48 -5.46 -5.76 -3.34
CA LEU A 48 -6.50 -5.01 -4.06
C LEU A 48 -6.13 -3.52 -4.13
N TRP A 49 -6.16 -2.94 -5.31
CA TRP A 49 -6.16 -1.49 -5.44
C TRP A 49 -7.53 -0.95 -5.04
N TYR A 50 -7.58 -0.35 -3.89
CA TYR A 50 -8.76 0.30 -3.31
C TYR A 50 -8.30 1.24 -2.19
N PRO A 51 -8.66 2.53 -2.19
CA PRO A 51 -8.37 3.44 -1.07
C PRO A 51 -9.09 2.96 0.19
N TYR A 52 -8.31 2.63 1.23
CA TYR A 52 -8.82 2.04 2.46
C TYR A 52 -8.00 2.49 3.67
N LEU A 53 -8.66 3.04 4.69
CA LEU A 53 -8.04 3.49 5.94
C LEU A 53 -6.95 4.55 5.73
N CYS A 54 -7.23 5.56 4.92
CA CYS A 54 -6.33 6.69 4.64
C CYS A 54 -6.52 7.86 5.61
N GLY A 55 -7.39 7.73 6.61
CA GLY A 55 -7.73 8.78 7.57
C GLY A 55 -8.31 10.02 6.88
N ASP A 56 -7.92 11.20 7.39
CA ASP A 56 -8.35 12.51 6.87
C ASP A 56 -7.38 13.05 5.79
N THR A 57 -6.72 12.16 5.05
CA THR A 57 -5.87 12.55 3.92
C THR A 57 -6.73 13.24 2.86
N PRO A 58 -6.34 14.44 2.36
CA PRO A 58 -7.11 15.17 1.37
C PRO A 58 -7.44 14.32 0.15
N GLU A 59 -8.66 14.47 -0.32
CA GLU A 59 -9.20 13.67 -1.42
C GLU A 59 -8.43 13.87 -2.73
N ASP A 60 -8.05 15.10 -3.04
CA ASP A 60 -7.24 15.45 -4.19
C ASP A 60 -5.87 14.73 -4.18
N GLN A 61 -5.25 14.61 -3.00
CA GLN A 61 -4.00 13.86 -2.84
C GLN A 61 -4.24 12.35 -3.03
N LEU A 62 -5.30 11.80 -2.43
CA LEU A 62 -5.66 10.39 -2.62
C LEU A 62 -5.91 10.05 -4.08
N ASN A 63 -6.58 10.95 -4.81
CA ASN A 63 -6.89 10.81 -6.22
C ASN A 63 -5.64 10.84 -7.07
N GLN A 64 -4.75 11.81 -6.82
CA GLN A 64 -3.49 11.90 -7.52
C GLN A 64 -2.64 10.64 -7.27
N TRP A 65 -2.38 10.30 -6.01
CA TRP A 65 -1.51 9.17 -5.67
C TRP A 65 -2.09 7.82 -6.10
N GLY A 66 -3.39 7.64 -5.87
CA GLY A 66 -4.11 6.43 -6.27
C GLY A 66 -4.18 6.29 -7.78
N GLY A 67 -4.51 7.35 -8.49
CA GLY A 67 -4.60 7.37 -9.95
C GLY A 67 -3.26 7.04 -10.63
N GLU A 68 -2.14 7.58 -10.14
CA GLU A 68 -0.81 7.22 -10.63
C GLU A 68 -0.49 5.75 -10.40
N THR A 69 -0.83 5.22 -9.24
CA THR A 69 -0.63 3.80 -8.92
C THR A 69 -1.53 2.90 -9.78
N TYR A 70 -2.77 3.31 -10.03
CA TYR A 70 -3.69 2.59 -10.93
C TYR A 70 -3.12 2.49 -12.36
N LYS A 71 -2.62 3.59 -12.90
CA LYS A 71 -1.95 3.63 -14.21
C LYS A 71 -0.71 2.75 -14.25
N TYR A 72 0.06 2.72 -13.16
CA TYR A 72 1.22 1.84 -13.05
C TYR A 72 0.82 0.34 -13.11
N TYR A 73 -0.19 -0.07 -12.34
CA TYR A 73 -0.69 -1.44 -12.42
C TYR A 73 -1.28 -1.78 -13.79
N HIS A 74 -1.97 -0.83 -14.42
CA HIS A 74 -2.45 -1.00 -15.79
C HIS A 74 -1.31 -1.25 -16.76
N SER A 75 -0.21 -0.51 -16.65
CA SER A 75 0.97 -0.72 -17.50
C SER A 75 1.60 -2.09 -17.29
N LEU A 76 1.72 -2.56 -16.04
CA LEU A 76 2.22 -3.90 -15.73
C LEU A 76 1.30 -5.00 -16.27
N TRP A 77 0.00 -4.81 -16.16
CA TRP A 77 -0.99 -5.75 -16.69
C TRP A 77 -0.90 -5.86 -18.21
N LEU A 78 -0.75 -4.74 -18.94
CA LEU A 78 -0.59 -4.72 -20.39
C LEU A 78 0.70 -5.40 -20.85
N GLN A 79 1.79 -5.25 -20.10
CA GLN A 79 3.06 -5.92 -20.40
C GLN A 79 2.99 -7.43 -20.19
N GLY A 80 2.10 -7.90 -19.30
CA GLY A 80 2.00 -9.30 -18.91
C GLY A 80 3.19 -9.78 -18.07
N GLY A 81 3.12 -11.03 -17.57
CA GLY A 81 4.22 -11.65 -16.83
C GLY A 81 4.39 -11.18 -15.36
N TYR A 82 3.69 -10.16 -14.96
CA TYR A 82 3.64 -9.67 -13.58
C TYR A 82 2.39 -10.22 -12.89
N SER A 83 2.46 -10.54 -11.62
CA SER A 83 1.32 -11.05 -10.84
C SER A 83 0.26 -9.95 -10.60
N VAL A 84 -0.26 -9.39 -11.68
CA VAL A 84 -1.29 -8.35 -11.75
C VAL A 84 -2.47 -8.88 -12.55
N SER A 85 -3.67 -8.80 -11.99
CA SER A 85 -4.93 -9.16 -12.65
C SER A 85 -5.91 -8.01 -12.58
N MET A 86 -6.68 -7.81 -13.65
CA MET A 86 -7.77 -6.84 -13.69
C MET A 86 -9.08 -7.58 -13.41
N MET A 87 -9.91 -7.04 -12.52
CA MET A 87 -11.20 -7.64 -12.17
C MET A 87 -12.24 -6.60 -11.76
N PRO A 88 -13.54 -6.86 -12.02
CA PRO A 88 -14.62 -6.06 -11.46
C PRO A 88 -14.77 -6.37 -9.97
N ILE A 89 -15.15 -5.36 -9.19
CA ILE A 89 -15.54 -5.52 -7.78
C ILE A 89 -16.91 -4.92 -7.51
N TYR A 90 -17.56 -5.42 -6.47
CA TYR A 90 -18.72 -4.81 -5.84
C TYR A 90 -18.36 -4.38 -4.43
N ALA A 91 -18.52 -3.09 -4.14
CA ALA A 91 -18.50 -2.56 -2.79
C ALA A 91 -19.96 -2.41 -2.32
N LEU A 92 -20.38 -3.21 -1.36
CA LEU A 92 -21.75 -3.30 -0.89
C LEU A 92 -21.86 -2.80 0.56
N TYR A 93 -22.85 -1.99 0.85
CA TYR A 93 -23.01 -1.33 2.13
C TYR A 93 -24.34 -1.67 2.77
N THR A 94 -24.31 -2.08 4.03
CA THR A 94 -25.49 -2.21 4.90
C THR A 94 -25.82 -0.87 5.56
N ALA A 95 -26.94 -0.76 6.25
CA ALA A 95 -27.29 0.43 7.01
C ALA A 95 -26.19 0.81 8.03
N ALA A 96 -25.55 -0.18 8.65
CA ALA A 96 -24.45 0.04 9.61
C ALA A 96 -23.17 0.58 8.97
N THR A 97 -22.93 0.26 7.69
CA THR A 97 -21.69 0.65 6.98
C THR A 97 -21.89 1.77 5.96
N ALA A 98 -23.13 2.19 5.70
CA ALA A 98 -23.44 3.23 4.71
C ALA A 98 -22.80 4.60 5.04
N ALA A 99 -22.65 4.94 6.32
CA ALA A 99 -21.95 6.15 6.73
C ALA A 99 -20.45 6.13 6.37
N ALA A 100 -19.83 4.95 6.31
CA ALA A 100 -18.46 4.78 5.84
C ALA A 100 -18.35 4.93 4.31
N SER A 101 -19.42 4.57 3.58
CA SER A 101 -19.53 4.76 2.12
C SER A 101 -19.56 6.23 1.72
N ALA A 102 -20.29 7.06 2.48
CA ALA A 102 -20.39 8.50 2.22
C ALA A 102 -19.06 9.25 2.43
N ARG A 103 -18.12 8.65 3.18
CA ARG A 103 -16.76 9.18 3.38
C ARG A 103 -15.75 8.71 2.32
N ALA A 104 -16.07 7.67 1.58
CA ALA A 104 -15.33 7.27 0.39
C ALA A 104 -15.75 8.17 -0.77
N GLY A 105 -15.56 9.47 -0.61
CA GLY A 105 -15.99 10.49 -1.54
C GLY A 105 -15.40 10.31 -2.95
N PRO A 106 -15.96 11.00 -3.93
CA PRO A 106 -15.98 10.60 -5.33
C PRO A 106 -14.77 10.99 -6.17
N GLY A 107 -13.65 11.37 -5.62
CA GLY A 107 -12.56 11.84 -6.47
C GLY A 107 -11.80 10.73 -7.21
N TRP A 108 -11.61 9.55 -6.63
CA TRP A 108 -10.95 8.42 -7.29
C TRP A 108 -11.79 7.67 -8.34
N PRO A 109 -13.15 7.78 -8.40
CA PRO A 109 -13.95 7.18 -9.47
C PRO A 109 -13.48 7.52 -10.89
N ASP A 110 -12.97 8.72 -11.09
CA ASP A 110 -12.46 9.16 -12.40
C ASP A 110 -11.13 8.47 -12.78
N SER A 111 -10.47 7.85 -11.81
CA SER A 111 -9.19 7.15 -12.01
C SER A 111 -9.36 5.69 -12.42
N VAL A 112 -10.56 5.12 -12.34
CA VAL A 112 -10.83 3.69 -12.55
C VAL A 112 -11.76 3.45 -13.73
N PHE A 113 -11.74 2.23 -14.28
CA PHE A 113 -12.64 1.87 -15.36
C PHE A 113 -14.04 1.51 -14.84
N GLY A 114 -15.06 2.09 -15.45
CA GLY A 114 -16.44 1.65 -15.30
C GLY A 114 -17.03 1.87 -13.90
N TYR A 115 -16.59 2.90 -13.17
CA TYR A 115 -17.21 3.26 -11.90
C TYR A 115 -18.68 3.63 -12.12
N ARG A 116 -19.54 3.06 -11.31
CA ARG A 116 -20.94 3.46 -11.20
C ARG A 116 -21.56 3.00 -9.89
N GLU A 117 -22.53 3.73 -9.41
CA GLU A 117 -23.39 3.30 -8.32
C GLU A 117 -24.39 2.22 -8.78
N LEU A 118 -24.75 1.33 -7.86
CA LEU A 118 -25.73 0.28 -8.13
C LEU A 118 -27.15 0.85 -8.05
N GLY A 119 -27.93 0.62 -9.11
CA GLY A 119 -29.35 0.94 -9.11
C GLY A 119 -30.18 -0.03 -8.25
N LEU A 120 -31.46 0.32 -7.98
CA LEU A 120 -32.34 -0.48 -7.12
C LEU A 120 -32.45 -1.93 -7.58
N ARG A 121 -32.61 -2.18 -8.89
CA ARG A 121 -32.72 -3.54 -9.45
C ARG A 121 -31.45 -4.36 -9.24
N GLU A 122 -30.28 -3.74 -9.34
CA GLU A 122 -29.01 -4.42 -9.10
C GLU A 122 -28.82 -4.71 -7.62
N LEU A 123 -29.19 -3.78 -6.74
CA LEU A 123 -29.18 -4.02 -5.29
C LEU A 123 -30.10 -5.18 -4.89
N GLU A 124 -31.29 -5.30 -5.50
CA GLU A 124 -32.16 -6.45 -5.30
C GLU A 124 -31.50 -7.75 -5.76
N TYR A 125 -30.87 -7.73 -6.93
CA TYR A 125 -30.14 -8.89 -7.47
C TYR A 125 -28.98 -9.33 -6.56
N VAL A 126 -28.13 -8.40 -6.12
CA VAL A 126 -26.99 -8.73 -5.25
C VAL A 126 -27.42 -9.15 -3.85
N ARG A 127 -28.56 -8.63 -3.33
CA ARG A 127 -29.18 -9.13 -2.07
C ARG A 127 -29.53 -10.61 -2.18
N GLY A 128 -30.09 -11.02 -3.31
CA GLY A 128 -30.42 -12.42 -3.59
C GLY A 128 -29.18 -13.31 -3.73
N LEU A 129 -28.12 -12.79 -4.37
CA LEU A 129 -26.89 -13.56 -4.57
C LEU A 129 -26.06 -13.74 -3.30
N TYR A 130 -25.93 -12.68 -2.50
CA TYR A 130 -24.96 -12.60 -1.41
C TYR A 130 -25.59 -12.56 -0.02
N ASN A 131 -26.87 -12.88 0.08
CA ASN A 131 -27.59 -13.00 1.35
C ASN A 131 -27.32 -11.86 2.34
N GLY A 132 -27.50 -10.61 1.90
CA GLY A 132 -27.17 -9.44 2.71
C GLY A 132 -28.22 -8.32 2.63
N ALA A 133 -28.39 -7.56 3.72
CA ALA A 133 -29.26 -6.39 3.79
C ALA A 133 -28.55 -5.13 3.23
N TYR A 134 -28.07 -5.19 1.99
CA TYR A 134 -27.36 -4.09 1.36
C TYR A 134 -28.32 -2.98 0.94
N ILE A 135 -28.02 -1.74 1.30
CA ILE A 135 -28.85 -0.55 0.98
C ILE A 135 -28.23 0.35 -0.07
N ALA A 136 -26.92 0.24 -0.26
CA ALA A 136 -26.16 0.97 -1.27
C ALA A 136 -24.98 0.13 -1.75
N GLY A 137 -24.40 0.50 -2.87
CA GLY A 137 -23.17 -0.11 -3.37
C GLY A 137 -22.71 0.56 -4.66
N HIS A 138 -21.47 0.29 -5.03
CA HIS A 138 -20.91 0.68 -6.31
C HIS A 138 -20.07 -0.46 -6.89
N THR A 139 -19.80 -0.37 -8.17
CA THR A 139 -18.95 -1.30 -8.90
C THR A 139 -17.97 -0.55 -9.77
N PHE A 140 -16.82 -1.13 -9.99
CA PHE A 140 -15.81 -0.64 -10.91
C PHE A 140 -14.81 -1.76 -11.21
N THR A 141 -13.96 -1.56 -12.22
CA THR A 141 -12.88 -2.48 -12.53
C THR A 141 -11.59 -2.00 -11.85
N THR A 142 -10.90 -2.90 -11.19
CA THR A 142 -9.67 -2.61 -10.45
C THR A 142 -8.58 -3.65 -10.70
N PHE A 143 -7.41 -3.43 -10.09
CA PHE A 143 -6.28 -4.36 -10.13
C PHE A 143 -6.13 -5.09 -8.81
N VAL A 144 -5.86 -6.39 -8.91
CA VAL A 144 -5.40 -7.23 -7.80
C VAL A 144 -4.00 -7.69 -8.14
N VAL A 145 -3.09 -7.56 -7.17
CA VAL A 145 -1.69 -7.93 -7.33
C VAL A 145 -1.30 -8.97 -6.29
N THR A 146 -0.29 -9.78 -6.59
CA THR A 146 0.42 -10.54 -5.55
C THR A 146 1.46 -9.62 -4.92
N PRO A 147 1.27 -9.13 -3.68
CA PRO A 147 2.10 -8.06 -3.12
C PRO A 147 3.59 -8.37 -3.10
N SER A 148 3.95 -9.59 -2.64
CA SER A 148 5.35 -10.03 -2.60
C SER A 148 6.00 -10.06 -3.98
N ALA A 149 5.27 -10.45 -5.02
CA ALA A 149 5.79 -10.44 -6.38
C ALA A 149 6.08 -9.02 -6.89
N VAL A 150 5.18 -8.07 -6.62
CA VAL A 150 5.36 -6.66 -7.02
C VAL A 150 6.51 -6.01 -6.23
N ILE A 151 6.60 -6.23 -4.91
CA ILE A 151 7.69 -5.69 -4.09
C ILE A 151 9.04 -6.26 -4.55
N SER A 152 9.14 -7.57 -4.73
CA SER A 152 10.36 -8.23 -5.20
C SER A 152 10.75 -7.80 -6.60
N HIS A 153 9.77 -7.60 -7.50
CA HIS A 153 10.02 -7.08 -8.84
C HIS A 153 10.63 -5.68 -8.80
N LEU A 154 10.05 -4.75 -8.06
CA LEU A 154 10.57 -3.40 -7.90
C LEU A 154 11.96 -3.39 -7.26
N GLN A 155 12.19 -4.25 -6.26
CA GLN A 155 13.51 -4.39 -5.61
C GLN A 155 14.55 -4.92 -6.60
N SER A 156 14.19 -5.90 -7.42
CA SER A 156 15.07 -6.42 -8.47
C SER A 156 15.41 -5.35 -9.51
N GLN A 157 14.42 -4.60 -9.99
CA GLN A 157 14.65 -3.48 -10.91
C GLN A 157 15.57 -2.42 -10.28
N PHE A 158 15.35 -2.07 -9.01
CA PHE A 158 16.20 -1.13 -8.28
C PHE A 158 17.68 -1.56 -8.26
N THR A 159 17.94 -2.83 -7.96
CA THR A 159 19.33 -3.35 -7.96
C THR A 159 19.94 -3.45 -9.35
N GLN A 160 19.15 -3.82 -10.37
CA GLN A 160 19.60 -3.90 -11.76
C GLN A 160 20.06 -2.55 -12.32
N ILE A 161 19.47 -1.45 -11.87
CA ILE A 161 19.88 -0.09 -12.26
C ILE A 161 20.97 0.51 -11.36
N GLY A 162 21.59 -0.31 -10.49
CA GLY A 162 22.70 0.08 -9.63
C GLY A 162 22.30 0.67 -8.28
N GLY A 163 21.08 0.41 -7.81
CA GLY A 163 20.68 0.66 -6.44
C GLY A 163 21.32 -0.36 -5.48
N ARG A 164 21.61 0.05 -4.25
CA ARG A 164 22.23 -0.80 -3.23
C ARG A 164 21.25 -1.13 -2.11
N ILE A 165 21.37 -2.32 -1.55
CA ILE A 165 20.55 -2.80 -0.43
C ILE A 165 21.46 -3.03 0.77
N LEU A 166 21.02 -2.59 1.94
CA LEU A 166 21.69 -2.81 3.22
C LEU A 166 20.68 -3.35 4.23
N GLU A 167 20.94 -4.54 4.73
CA GLU A 167 20.18 -5.10 5.86
C GLU A 167 20.73 -4.52 7.16
N ALA A 168 19.95 -3.61 7.77
CA ALA A 168 20.32 -2.96 9.01
C ALA A 168 19.09 -2.35 9.68
N LYS A 169 19.12 -2.26 11.01
CA LYS A 169 18.11 -1.57 11.80
C LYS A 169 18.53 -0.15 12.10
N VAL A 170 17.77 0.83 11.63
CA VAL A 170 17.88 2.24 12.00
C VAL A 170 16.89 2.53 13.11
N THR A 171 17.33 3.12 14.20
CA THR A 171 16.49 3.38 15.38
C THR A 171 16.16 4.85 15.59
N SER A 172 16.81 5.76 14.86
CA SER A 172 16.58 7.21 14.96
C SER A 172 17.00 7.90 13.66
N LEU A 173 16.43 9.06 13.36
CA LEU A 173 16.90 9.92 12.27
C LEU A 173 18.32 10.48 12.52
N ARG A 174 18.79 10.42 13.77
CA ARG A 174 20.17 10.78 14.16
C ARG A 174 21.10 9.59 14.28
N ASP A 175 20.70 8.41 13.77
CA ASP A 175 21.55 7.23 13.77
C ASP A 175 22.90 7.54 13.08
N PRO A 176 24.05 7.18 13.67
CA PRO A 176 25.36 7.40 13.07
C PRO A 176 25.50 6.83 11.66
N MET A 177 24.79 5.75 11.35
CA MET A 177 24.76 5.14 10.01
C MET A 177 24.26 6.13 8.94
N LEU A 178 23.42 7.08 9.31
CA LEU A 178 22.83 8.07 8.38
C LEU A 178 23.70 9.31 8.19
N LYS A 179 24.84 9.43 8.92
CA LYS A 179 25.66 10.65 8.93
C LYS A 179 26.13 11.06 7.53
N ASP A 180 26.57 10.11 6.72
CA ASP A 180 27.21 10.37 5.43
C ASP A 180 26.22 10.45 4.25
N TYR A 181 24.92 10.40 4.51
CA TYR A 181 23.89 10.60 3.49
C TYR A 181 23.46 12.06 3.45
N ASP A 182 23.30 12.60 2.25
CA ASP A 182 22.85 13.98 2.02
C ASP A 182 21.33 14.11 2.25
N VAL A 183 20.57 13.07 1.88
CA VAL A 183 19.11 13.00 2.01
C VAL A 183 18.71 11.65 2.61
N VAL A 184 17.70 11.66 3.45
CA VAL A 184 17.08 10.45 4.00
C VAL A 184 15.59 10.43 3.65
N VAL A 185 15.12 9.38 2.99
CA VAL A 185 13.70 9.14 2.72
C VAL A 185 13.18 8.13 3.72
N ASN A 186 12.28 8.53 4.58
CA ASN A 186 11.74 7.68 5.64
C ASN A 186 10.42 7.03 5.20
N CYS A 187 10.47 5.73 4.90
CA CYS A 187 9.33 4.88 4.53
C CYS A 187 9.10 3.74 5.55
N CYS A 188 9.41 3.97 6.82
CA CYS A 188 9.44 2.93 7.86
C CYS A 188 8.06 2.45 8.34
N GLY A 189 6.96 2.97 7.78
CA GLY A 189 5.61 2.55 8.17
C GLY A 189 5.39 2.69 9.67
N LEU A 190 5.07 1.60 10.37
CA LEU A 190 4.85 1.60 11.82
C LEU A 190 6.15 1.96 12.61
N GLY A 191 7.32 1.66 12.06
CA GLY A 191 8.61 2.01 12.67
C GLY A 191 8.85 3.53 12.79
N ALA A 192 8.06 4.36 12.09
CA ALA A 192 8.14 5.81 12.25
C ALA A 192 7.78 6.28 13.67
N ARG A 193 7.04 5.47 14.43
CA ARG A 193 6.79 5.72 15.86
C ARG A 193 8.07 5.87 16.67
N GLU A 194 9.09 5.07 16.35
CA GLU A 194 10.37 5.05 17.06
C GLU A 194 11.39 5.98 16.40
N ILE A 195 11.49 5.91 15.06
CA ILE A 195 12.53 6.60 14.29
C ILE A 195 12.34 8.12 14.28
N VAL A 196 11.07 8.57 14.22
CA VAL A 196 10.68 10.01 14.15
C VAL A 196 10.07 10.50 15.45
N PRO A 197 9.89 9.69 16.47
CA PRO A 197 8.91 9.68 17.56
C PRO A 197 7.52 10.26 17.16
N ASP A 198 6.92 9.69 16.07
CA ASP A 198 5.57 10.10 15.66
C ASP A 198 4.51 9.25 16.39
N ASP A 199 3.95 9.79 17.46
CA ASP A 199 2.92 9.16 18.29
C ASP A 199 1.55 9.04 17.60
N GLN A 200 1.33 9.78 16.50
CA GLN A 200 0.13 9.66 15.67
C GLN A 200 0.09 8.37 14.84
N VAL A 201 1.23 7.70 14.66
CA VAL A 201 1.29 6.41 13.98
C VAL A 201 0.86 5.32 14.94
N ALA A 202 -0.20 4.60 14.61
CA ALA A 202 -0.73 3.50 15.41
C ALA A 202 -1.00 2.26 14.56
N PRO A 203 -0.86 1.04 15.11
CA PRO A 203 -1.18 -0.15 14.36
C PRO A 203 -2.69 -0.30 14.18
N ILE A 204 -3.08 -0.72 12.99
CA ILE A 204 -4.42 -1.26 12.72
C ILE A 204 -4.21 -2.71 12.36
N ARG A 205 -4.39 -3.60 13.35
CA ARG A 205 -4.19 -5.03 13.18
C ARG A 205 -5.22 -5.59 12.22
N GLY A 206 -4.78 -6.46 11.33
CA GLY A 206 -5.64 -7.20 10.41
C GLY A 206 -5.19 -8.62 10.24
N GLN A 207 -6.11 -9.57 10.50
CA GLN A 207 -5.92 -10.98 10.19
C GLN A 207 -6.66 -11.32 8.91
N ILE A 208 -6.07 -12.17 8.09
CA ILE A 208 -6.65 -12.70 6.85
C ILE A 208 -6.35 -14.19 6.71
N LEU A 209 -7.13 -14.86 5.88
CA LEU A 209 -6.83 -16.22 5.39
C LEU A 209 -6.59 -16.17 3.88
N LYS A 210 -5.57 -16.87 3.42
CA LYS A 210 -5.38 -17.19 2.01
C LYS A 210 -5.93 -18.59 1.76
N VAL A 211 -6.90 -18.70 0.87
CA VAL A 211 -7.53 -19.98 0.51
C VAL A 211 -7.29 -20.28 -0.96
N ARG A 212 -7.31 -21.58 -1.34
CA ARG A 212 -7.16 -21.95 -2.74
C ARG A 212 -8.29 -21.35 -3.56
N SER A 213 -7.96 -20.66 -4.65
CA SER A 213 -8.95 -20.08 -5.54
C SER A 213 -9.69 -21.17 -6.29
N LEU A 214 -11.01 -21.08 -6.32
CA LEU A 214 -11.85 -21.95 -7.17
C LEU A 214 -11.66 -21.63 -8.67
N ALA A 215 -11.13 -20.48 -9.01
CA ALA A 215 -10.84 -20.07 -10.39
C ALA A 215 -9.73 -20.92 -11.05
N GLU A 216 -8.92 -21.65 -10.27
CA GLU A 216 -7.98 -22.65 -10.81
C GLU A 216 -8.69 -23.72 -11.66
N TYR A 217 -9.92 -24.07 -11.31
CA TYR A 217 -10.74 -25.02 -12.07
C TYR A 217 -11.28 -24.47 -13.40
N LEU A 218 -11.30 -23.16 -13.56
CA LEU A 218 -11.85 -22.49 -14.75
C LEU A 218 -10.77 -21.98 -15.70
N GLY A 219 -9.49 -22.20 -15.44
CA GLY A 219 -8.37 -21.83 -16.33
C GLY A 219 -8.18 -20.33 -16.57
N GLN A 220 -8.86 -19.47 -15.82
CA GLN A 220 -8.97 -18.04 -16.12
C GLN A 220 -7.96 -17.13 -15.41
N SER A 221 -7.16 -17.64 -14.49
CA SER A 221 -6.15 -16.80 -13.80
C SER A 221 -4.82 -17.53 -13.66
N ARG A 222 -3.91 -17.30 -14.58
CA ARG A 222 -2.52 -17.81 -14.49
C ARG A 222 -1.68 -17.11 -13.42
N ASN A 223 -2.16 -16.00 -12.82
CA ASN A 223 -1.33 -15.09 -12.03
C ASN A 223 -1.69 -15.01 -10.55
N ILE A 224 -2.89 -15.43 -10.12
CA ILE A 224 -3.31 -15.39 -8.72
C ILE A 224 -3.90 -16.76 -8.34
N ASN A 225 -3.15 -17.53 -7.57
CA ASN A 225 -3.51 -18.91 -7.20
C ASN A 225 -4.27 -19.01 -5.88
N PHE A 226 -4.67 -17.90 -5.29
CA PHE A 226 -5.40 -17.87 -4.03
C PHE A 226 -6.44 -16.76 -4.00
N CYS A 227 -7.44 -16.94 -3.15
CA CYS A 227 -8.40 -15.92 -2.75
C CYS A 227 -8.09 -15.48 -1.32
N VAL A 228 -8.27 -14.21 -1.01
CA VAL A 228 -8.15 -13.70 0.35
C VAL A 228 -9.53 -13.63 0.99
N MET A 229 -9.69 -14.32 2.10
CA MET A 229 -10.82 -14.16 3.02
C MET A 229 -10.41 -13.21 4.14
N GLY A 230 -11.21 -12.21 4.40
CA GLY A 230 -10.89 -11.29 5.48
C GLY A 230 -11.38 -9.88 5.25
N GLY A 231 -11.06 -9.01 6.14
CA GLY A 231 -10.17 -9.23 7.28
C GLY A 231 -10.67 -8.50 8.52
N THR A 232 -9.92 -8.67 9.60
CA THR A 232 -10.19 -7.91 10.81
C THR A 232 -9.65 -6.49 10.74
N HIS A 233 -10.16 -5.65 11.66
CA HIS A 233 -9.77 -4.26 11.81
C HIS A 233 -9.77 -3.95 13.31
N GLN A 234 -8.59 -4.02 13.93
CA GLN A 234 -8.43 -3.78 15.36
C GLN A 234 -7.42 -2.64 15.55
N GLU A 235 -7.93 -1.49 15.99
CA GLU A 235 -7.11 -0.30 16.23
C GLU A 235 -6.28 -0.46 17.51
N ASN A 236 -5.05 0.06 17.48
CA ASN A 236 -4.10 0.03 18.59
C ASN A 236 -3.74 -1.37 19.09
N ASP A 237 -3.99 -2.40 18.32
CA ASP A 237 -3.59 -3.76 18.64
C ASP A 237 -2.23 -4.11 17.99
N PHE A 238 -1.22 -4.37 18.85
CA PHE A 238 0.14 -4.74 18.45
C PHE A 238 0.36 -6.26 18.34
N ASN A 239 -0.66 -7.07 18.62
CA ASN A 239 -0.52 -8.53 18.60
C ASN A 239 -0.30 -9.02 17.15
N ARG A 240 0.81 -9.70 16.93
CA ARG A 240 1.16 -10.30 15.62
C ARG A 240 0.82 -11.79 15.53
N ASN A 241 0.29 -12.37 16.60
CA ASN A 241 -0.11 -13.77 16.58
C ASN A 241 -1.47 -13.95 15.91
N ILE A 242 -1.66 -15.11 15.30
CA ILE A 242 -2.98 -15.52 14.78
C ILE A 242 -3.91 -15.74 15.97
N ASP A 243 -5.12 -15.16 15.91
CA ASP A 243 -6.18 -15.38 16.86
C ASP A 243 -7.24 -16.32 16.26
N PRO A 244 -7.49 -17.49 16.86
CA PRO A 244 -8.52 -18.41 16.39
C PRO A 244 -9.93 -17.81 16.34
N LYS A 245 -10.26 -16.85 17.20
CA LYS A 245 -11.56 -16.17 17.19
C LYS A 245 -11.70 -15.27 15.95
N ASP A 246 -10.62 -14.60 15.56
CA ASP A 246 -10.60 -13.82 14.33
C ASP A 246 -10.72 -14.74 13.11
N THR A 247 -10.06 -15.90 13.12
CA THR A 247 -10.20 -16.92 12.08
C THR A 247 -11.67 -17.35 11.94
N GLU A 248 -12.33 -17.71 13.06
CA GLU A 248 -13.74 -18.09 13.07
C GLU A 248 -14.64 -16.94 12.55
N PHE A 249 -14.42 -15.72 13.00
CA PHE A 249 -15.16 -14.53 12.55
C PHE A 249 -15.05 -14.35 11.03
N ILE A 250 -13.82 -14.43 10.48
CA ILE A 250 -13.55 -14.26 9.04
C ILE A 250 -14.24 -15.38 8.25
N VAL A 251 -14.05 -16.65 8.66
CA VAL A 251 -14.65 -17.80 7.97
C VAL A 251 -16.17 -17.69 7.97
N LYS A 252 -16.78 -17.41 9.12
CA LYS A 252 -18.22 -17.24 9.24
C LYS A 252 -18.74 -16.11 8.35
N GLY A 253 -18.10 -14.94 8.40
CA GLY A 253 -18.48 -13.78 7.59
C GLY A 253 -18.41 -14.07 6.09
N CYS A 254 -17.26 -14.55 5.61
CA CYS A 254 -17.05 -14.81 4.18
C CYS A 254 -17.93 -15.94 3.66
N THR A 255 -18.14 -17.02 4.43
CA THR A 255 -18.99 -18.15 4.00
C THR A 255 -20.48 -17.86 4.10
N THR A 256 -20.89 -16.86 4.86
CA THR A 256 -22.26 -16.34 4.83
C THR A 256 -22.56 -15.66 3.50
N ILE A 257 -21.59 -14.88 2.99
CA ILE A 257 -21.71 -14.15 1.72
C ILE A 257 -21.55 -15.11 0.52
N ILE A 258 -20.53 -15.97 0.56
CA ILE A 258 -20.19 -16.93 -0.51
C ILE A 258 -20.10 -18.33 0.10
N PRO A 259 -21.21 -19.10 0.12
CA PRO A 259 -21.29 -20.40 0.79
C PRO A 259 -20.28 -21.44 0.29
N SER A 260 -19.86 -21.38 -0.98
CA SER A 260 -18.88 -22.30 -1.57
C SER A 260 -17.50 -22.22 -0.91
N LEU A 261 -17.17 -21.09 -0.27
CA LEU A 261 -15.90 -20.92 0.47
C LEU A 261 -15.78 -21.86 1.68
N LYS A 262 -16.87 -22.49 2.15
CA LYS A 262 -16.82 -23.51 3.21
C LYS A 262 -15.91 -24.70 2.85
N ASN A 263 -15.81 -24.99 1.56
CA ASN A 263 -15.02 -26.11 1.03
C ASN A 263 -13.63 -25.68 0.54
N ALA A 264 -13.28 -24.40 0.66
CA ALA A 264 -12.00 -23.90 0.20
C ALA A 264 -10.87 -24.35 1.14
N LYS A 265 -9.79 -24.88 0.55
CA LYS A 265 -8.60 -25.26 1.32
C LYS A 265 -7.87 -24.01 1.81
N VAL A 266 -7.70 -23.86 3.13
CA VAL A 266 -6.85 -22.81 3.71
C VAL A 266 -5.38 -23.13 3.36
N LEU A 267 -4.69 -22.17 2.77
CA LEU A 267 -3.28 -22.26 2.40
C LEU A 267 -2.39 -21.65 3.48
N SER A 268 -2.80 -20.52 4.04
CA SER A 268 -2.10 -19.85 5.11
C SER A 268 -3.01 -18.82 5.81
N GLU A 269 -2.62 -18.47 7.02
CA GLU A 269 -3.15 -17.33 7.76
C GLU A 269 -2.07 -16.27 7.92
N TRP A 270 -2.45 -15.02 7.99
CA TRP A 270 -1.54 -13.90 8.12
C TRP A 270 -2.09 -12.83 9.04
N VAL A 271 -1.21 -12.27 9.86
CA VAL A 271 -1.50 -11.08 10.67
C VAL A 271 -0.54 -9.97 10.27
N GLY A 272 -1.08 -8.81 9.94
CA GLY A 272 -0.31 -7.61 9.62
C GLY A 272 -0.74 -6.41 10.47
N LEU A 273 0.22 -5.54 10.78
CA LEU A 273 -0.01 -4.28 11.47
C LEU A 273 0.05 -3.16 10.43
N ARG A 274 -1.12 -2.68 10.00
CA ARG A 274 -1.20 -1.56 9.07
C ARG A 274 -0.75 -0.28 9.79
N PRO A 275 0.14 0.53 9.21
CA PRO A 275 0.60 1.77 9.84
C PRO A 275 -0.47 2.86 9.67
N GLY A 276 -1.46 2.87 10.59
CA GLY A 276 -2.49 3.91 10.65
C GLY A 276 -1.92 5.25 11.09
N ARG A 277 -2.44 6.33 10.52
CA ARG A 277 -2.18 7.72 10.92
C ARG A 277 -3.40 8.57 10.54
N PRO A 278 -3.70 9.67 11.24
CA PRO A 278 -4.80 10.57 10.87
C PRO A 278 -4.71 11.06 9.42
N ARG A 279 -3.49 11.28 8.90
CA ARG A 279 -3.23 11.61 7.48
C ARG A 279 -1.96 10.93 7.02
N VAL A 280 -1.92 10.50 5.77
CA VAL A 280 -0.68 10.01 5.14
C VAL A 280 0.34 11.15 5.15
N ARG A 281 1.56 10.87 5.61
CA ARG A 281 2.63 11.86 5.70
C ARG A 281 3.57 11.74 4.49
N VAL A 282 3.47 12.68 3.54
CA VAL A 282 4.43 12.81 2.43
C VAL A 282 4.90 14.26 2.40
N GLU A 283 6.00 14.56 3.12
CA GLU A 283 6.49 15.93 3.30
C GLU A 283 7.98 16.00 3.63
N PRO A 284 8.65 17.14 3.35
CA PRO A 284 10.04 17.37 3.76
C PRO A 284 10.13 17.85 5.20
N GLU A 285 11.21 17.45 5.87
CA GLU A 285 11.62 18.01 7.16
C GLU A 285 13.14 18.28 7.13
N HIS A 286 13.58 19.40 7.71
CA HIS A 286 15.00 19.72 7.84
C HIS A 286 15.41 19.60 9.31
N ILE A 287 16.37 18.71 9.58
CA ILE A 287 16.93 18.51 10.92
C ILE A 287 18.45 18.70 10.82
N ASP A 288 18.99 19.65 11.59
CA ASP A 288 20.41 19.94 11.63
C ASP A 288 21.03 20.21 10.21
N GLY A 289 20.24 20.85 9.31
CA GLY A 289 20.64 21.18 7.94
C GLY A 289 20.52 20.02 6.93
N LYS A 290 20.17 18.81 7.36
CA LYS A 290 19.92 17.65 6.49
C LYS A 290 18.45 17.55 6.09
N LEU A 291 18.20 17.20 4.84
CA LEU A 291 16.85 16.95 4.32
C LEU A 291 16.40 15.53 4.66
N TYR A 292 15.25 15.41 5.31
CA TYR A 292 14.47 14.19 5.47
C TYR A 292 13.19 14.33 4.68
N ILE A 293 12.79 13.28 3.97
CA ILE A 293 11.52 13.22 3.25
C ILE A 293 10.71 12.06 3.83
N HIS A 294 9.60 12.36 4.47
CA HIS A 294 8.74 11.35 5.06
C HIS A 294 7.76 10.79 4.02
N ASN A 295 7.51 9.49 4.07
CA ASN A 295 6.52 8.80 3.24
C ASN A 295 5.99 7.57 4.01
N TYR A 296 5.06 7.80 4.96
CA TYR A 296 4.51 6.75 5.82
C TYR A 296 3.10 7.08 6.32
N GLY A 297 2.50 6.14 7.06
CA GLY A 297 1.17 6.33 7.65
C GLY A 297 0.01 6.00 6.70
N HIS A 298 0.22 5.10 5.73
CA HIS A 298 -0.73 4.79 4.66
C HIS A 298 -1.91 3.91 5.08
N GLY A 299 -1.99 3.49 6.36
CA GLY A 299 -3.05 2.61 6.83
C GLY A 299 -3.16 1.34 5.99
N GLY A 300 -4.32 1.10 5.40
CA GLY A 300 -4.57 -0.05 4.51
C GLY A 300 -4.20 0.18 3.04
N SER A 301 -3.71 1.37 2.66
CA SER A 301 -3.58 1.79 1.25
C SER A 301 -2.15 1.87 0.73
N GLY A 302 -1.18 1.25 1.40
CA GLY A 302 0.22 1.29 0.93
C GLY A 302 0.35 0.88 -0.54
N LEU A 303 -0.21 -0.26 -0.93
CA LEU A 303 -0.21 -0.76 -2.32
C LEU A 303 -1.06 0.10 -3.27
N THR A 304 -2.05 0.81 -2.77
CA THR A 304 -2.92 1.68 -3.57
C THR A 304 -2.26 3.01 -3.91
N LEU A 305 -1.37 3.54 -3.06
CA LEU A 305 -0.88 4.92 -3.15
C LEU A 305 0.61 5.03 -3.50
N PHE A 306 1.38 3.95 -3.40
CA PHE A 306 2.84 3.99 -3.37
C PHE A 306 3.49 4.71 -4.55
N GLN A 307 2.98 4.53 -5.76
CA GLN A 307 3.59 5.11 -6.97
C GLN A 307 3.42 6.63 -7.00
N GLY A 308 2.22 7.11 -6.69
CA GLY A 308 1.97 8.54 -6.60
C GLY A 308 2.71 9.19 -5.42
N CYS A 309 2.77 8.52 -4.27
CA CYS A 309 3.58 8.98 -3.15
C CYS A 309 5.08 9.04 -3.52
N ALA A 310 5.61 8.07 -4.26
CA ALA A 310 6.99 8.10 -4.74
C ALA A 310 7.23 9.25 -5.74
N THR A 311 6.26 9.56 -6.60
CA THR A 311 6.31 10.75 -7.47
C THR A 311 6.39 12.03 -6.65
N GLN A 312 5.58 12.16 -5.60
CA GLN A 312 5.64 13.33 -4.72
C GLN A 312 6.97 13.43 -3.96
N VAL A 313 7.52 12.32 -3.49
CA VAL A 313 8.88 12.28 -2.89
C VAL A 313 9.91 12.81 -3.88
N LEU A 314 9.85 12.42 -5.16
CA LEU A 314 10.72 12.95 -6.21
C LEU A 314 10.55 14.46 -6.40
N GLN A 315 9.34 14.98 -6.43
CA GLN A 315 9.05 16.41 -6.57
C GLN A 315 9.64 17.22 -5.39
N ILE A 316 9.52 16.69 -4.17
CA ILE A 316 10.12 17.28 -2.98
C ILE A 316 11.63 17.28 -3.09
N LEU A 317 12.23 16.17 -3.51
CA LEU A 317 13.69 16.07 -3.71
C LEU A 317 14.17 17.08 -4.75
N ASP A 318 13.53 17.15 -5.92
CA ASP A 318 13.85 18.10 -6.99
C ASP A 318 13.87 19.54 -6.50
N SER A 319 12.79 19.93 -5.82
CA SER A 319 12.63 21.29 -5.31
C SER A 319 13.73 21.69 -4.33
N ASN A 320 14.21 20.75 -3.52
CA ASN A 320 15.27 21.00 -2.54
C ASN A 320 16.67 20.99 -3.16
N LEU A 321 16.93 20.12 -4.16
CA LEU A 321 18.19 20.11 -4.89
C LEU A 321 18.41 21.43 -5.68
N HIS A 322 17.34 21.93 -6.33
CA HIS A 322 17.42 23.21 -7.07
C HIS A 322 17.62 24.40 -6.15
N ARG A 323 17.04 24.44 -4.96
CA ARG A 323 17.28 25.52 -3.96
C ARG A 323 18.74 25.57 -3.53
N ASN A 324 19.35 24.43 -3.24
CA ASN A 324 20.76 24.36 -2.82
C ASN A 324 21.72 24.84 -3.92
N ASN A 325 21.45 24.50 -5.19
CA ASN A 325 22.25 24.95 -6.33
C ASN A 325 22.17 26.48 -6.55
N ASN A 326 21.02 27.11 -6.29
CA ASN A 326 20.85 28.56 -6.42
C ASN A 326 21.49 29.32 -5.29
N ILE A 327 21.50 28.79 -4.06
CA ILE A 327 22.18 29.39 -2.91
C ILE A 327 23.71 29.36 -3.10
N THR A 328 24.25 28.31 -3.69
CA THR A 328 25.71 28.20 -3.98
C THR A 328 26.11 29.15 -5.09
N LYS A 329 25.29 29.39 -6.11
CA LYS A 329 25.55 30.34 -7.20
C LYS A 329 25.37 31.81 -6.79
N SER A 330 24.59 32.12 -5.76
CA SER A 330 24.39 33.49 -5.26
C SER A 330 25.46 33.93 -4.25
N LYS A 331 26.35 33.03 -3.82
CA LYS A 331 27.46 33.27 -2.90
C LYS A 331 28.84 33.32 -3.60
N LEU A 332 28.87 33.14 -4.92
CA LEU A 332 30.03 33.38 -5.81
C LEU A 332 29.84 34.69 -6.59
#